data_d72492060e2749de218bbe97d9ac7d55
#
_entry.id   d72492060e2749de218bbe97d9ac7d55
#
_cell.length_a   1.000
_cell.length_b   1.000
_cell.length_c   1.000
_cell.angle_alpha   90.00
_cell.angle_beta   90.00
_cell.angle_gamma   90.00
#
_symmetry.space_group_name_H-M   'P 1'
#
loop_
_entity.id
_entity.type
_entity.pdbx_description
1 polymer ?
#
loop_
_entity_poly.entity_id
_entity_poly.type
_entity_poly.pdbx_seq_one_letter_code
_entity_poly.pdbx_strand_id
1 'polypeptide(L)'
;MTIHIGLGLGRVKHWRDGLGEVSRQLATALAQQAPRLRQEYGWQLHLHLPQRWHGLFGDQVGYLDTHTTQRWLHMRTTRFALWHTLHQHNRLRAPLFTERHIETVADLNFLHSKTPAKIERYRRKLQRRLANCDGAVAISHYVAGDIQRELAPRVPVSTIHIGATDLTMAPQEPVAGVGDTPFLLHISRMAPSKNIVALLDLAAAWPEQRLVLAGARSLYTDHVKGLIAARGLANVSVHLDLEDAHKAWLYRHCRGFVFPSLAEGFGLPPIEGMHFGKSVFLSRLTSLPEVGGTMAHYFDSFDGSAMRSVIEAGIAVDRAPGRAEAIAAHAQSFSWQRCAQAHIALYRRALDGGKGNPGNS
;
A
#
# COMPACT_ATOMS: atom_id res chain seq x y z
N MET A 1 -26.87 -18.68 14.27
CA MET A 1 -25.62 -19.48 14.10
C MET A 1 -24.49 -18.50 13.88
N THR A 2 -23.38 -18.61 14.61
CA THR A 2 -22.24 -17.70 14.45
C THR A 2 -21.40 -18.11 13.23
N ILE A 3 -21.12 -17.14 12.34
CA ILE A 3 -20.30 -17.33 11.15
C ILE A 3 -18.89 -16.80 11.45
N HIS A 4 -17.89 -17.69 11.45
CA HIS A 4 -16.51 -17.31 11.75
C HIS A 4 -15.75 -16.90 10.48
N ILE A 5 -15.16 -15.70 10.52
CA ILE A 5 -14.33 -15.15 9.44
C ILE A 5 -12.92 -14.93 9.98
N GLY A 6 -11.94 -15.54 9.33
CA GLY A 6 -10.53 -15.41 9.71
C GLY A 6 -9.77 -14.43 8.81
N LEU A 7 -8.95 -13.58 9.41
CA LEU A 7 -8.07 -12.63 8.73
C LEU A 7 -6.61 -13.02 9.02
N GLY A 8 -5.91 -13.52 8.01
CA GLY A 8 -4.54 -14.00 8.12
C GLY A 8 -3.51 -12.89 7.91
N LEU A 9 -3.09 -12.22 8.99
CA LEU A 9 -2.03 -11.20 8.96
C LEU A 9 -0.62 -11.84 8.89
N GLY A 10 -0.50 -13.11 9.28
CA GLY A 10 0.75 -13.84 9.26
C GLY A 10 1.70 -13.49 10.41
N ARG A 11 2.98 -13.85 10.25
CA ARG A 11 4.00 -13.65 11.29
C ARG A 11 4.61 -12.25 11.23
N VAL A 12 3.80 -11.23 11.47
CA VAL A 12 4.24 -9.83 11.48
C VAL A 12 5.29 -9.60 12.56
N LYS A 13 6.45 -9.11 12.15
CA LYS A 13 7.56 -8.75 13.06
C LYS A 13 7.44 -7.32 13.59
N HIS A 14 7.07 -6.41 12.73
CA HIS A 14 6.83 -4.98 12.99
C HIS A 14 5.82 -4.44 11.97
N TRP A 15 5.24 -3.29 12.25
CA TRP A 15 4.22 -2.66 11.40
C TRP A 15 4.77 -1.57 10.47
N ARG A 16 6.10 -1.37 10.45
CA ARG A 16 6.78 -0.27 9.75
C ARG A 16 7.10 -0.55 8.27
N ASP A 17 6.83 -1.76 7.76
CA ASP A 17 6.93 -2.04 6.33
C ASP A 17 5.57 -1.85 5.64
N GLY A 18 5.59 -1.55 4.33
CA GLY A 18 4.36 -1.21 3.61
C GLY A 18 3.27 -2.28 3.68
N LEU A 19 3.61 -3.57 3.65
CA LEU A 19 2.63 -4.67 3.76
C LEU A 19 2.14 -4.87 5.19
N GLY A 20 3.01 -4.69 6.18
CA GLY A 20 2.63 -4.71 7.58
C GLY A 20 1.65 -3.59 7.89
N GLU A 21 1.95 -2.37 7.45
CA GLU A 21 1.07 -1.22 7.64
C GLU A 21 -0.29 -1.41 6.96
N VAL A 22 -0.32 -1.83 5.69
CA VAL A 22 -1.57 -2.13 4.97
C VAL A 22 -2.40 -3.18 5.71
N SER A 23 -1.77 -4.28 6.16
CA SER A 23 -2.47 -5.33 6.91
C SER A 23 -3.01 -4.83 8.24
N ARG A 24 -2.26 -3.98 8.95
CA ARG A 24 -2.65 -3.37 10.21
C ARG A 24 -3.87 -2.47 10.04
N GLN A 25 -3.80 -1.55 9.09
CA GLN A 25 -4.85 -0.58 8.85
C GLN A 25 -6.15 -1.24 8.39
N LEU A 26 -6.06 -2.21 7.46
CA LEU A 26 -7.23 -2.97 7.04
C LEU A 26 -7.84 -3.77 8.20
N ALA A 27 -7.01 -4.45 9.01
CA ALA A 27 -7.50 -5.18 10.17
C ALA A 27 -8.15 -4.25 11.20
N THR A 28 -7.58 -3.05 11.43
CA THR A 28 -8.18 -2.02 12.29
C THR A 28 -9.54 -1.59 11.76
N ALA A 29 -9.63 -1.25 10.48
CA ALA A 29 -10.88 -0.78 9.88
C ALA A 29 -11.99 -1.88 9.89
N LEU A 30 -11.61 -3.14 9.69
CA LEU A 30 -12.54 -4.28 9.80
C LEU A 30 -12.94 -4.54 11.26
N ALA A 31 -12.00 -4.45 12.21
CA ALA A 31 -12.28 -4.62 13.64
C ALA A 31 -13.27 -3.58 14.17
N GLN A 32 -13.16 -2.34 13.69
CA GLN A 32 -14.13 -1.28 14.02
C GLN A 32 -15.56 -1.61 13.54
N GLN A 33 -15.71 -2.42 12.50
CA GLN A 33 -17.02 -2.88 12.02
C GLN A 33 -17.51 -4.15 12.74
N ALA A 34 -16.68 -4.81 13.55
CA ALA A 34 -17.02 -6.11 14.16
C ALA A 34 -18.35 -6.14 14.93
N PRO A 35 -18.71 -5.12 15.76
CA PRO A 35 -20.00 -5.11 16.44
C PRO A 35 -21.18 -5.12 15.47
N ARG A 36 -21.12 -4.27 14.45
CA ARG A 36 -22.14 -4.19 13.39
C ARG A 36 -22.24 -5.51 12.61
N LEU A 37 -21.10 -6.10 12.21
CA LEU A 37 -21.07 -7.34 11.46
C LEU A 37 -21.63 -8.51 12.26
N ARG A 38 -21.42 -8.53 13.58
CA ARG A 38 -22.01 -9.51 14.47
C ARG A 38 -23.53 -9.36 14.54
N GLN A 39 -24.01 -8.13 14.65
CA GLN A 39 -25.44 -7.83 14.76
C GLN A 39 -26.19 -8.10 13.43
N GLU A 40 -25.65 -7.62 12.29
CA GLU A 40 -26.32 -7.69 11.00
C GLU A 40 -26.22 -9.07 10.33
N TYR A 41 -25.07 -9.75 10.47
CA TYR A 41 -24.75 -10.98 9.73
C TYR A 41 -24.41 -12.17 10.62
N GLY A 42 -24.34 -12.01 11.93
CA GLY A 42 -23.86 -13.04 12.85
C GLY A 42 -22.35 -13.35 12.67
N TRP A 43 -21.56 -12.43 12.11
CA TRP A 43 -20.15 -12.66 11.84
C TRP A 43 -19.29 -12.40 13.07
N GLN A 44 -18.41 -13.37 13.37
CA GLN A 44 -17.34 -13.22 14.35
C GLN A 44 -16.00 -13.15 13.62
N LEU A 45 -15.35 -11.99 13.68
CA LEU A 45 -14.01 -11.80 13.09
C LEU A 45 -12.93 -12.38 13.99
N HIS A 46 -11.93 -13.01 13.37
CA HIS A 46 -10.76 -13.56 14.05
C HIS A 46 -9.48 -13.09 13.34
N LEU A 47 -8.55 -12.51 14.08
CA LEU A 47 -7.26 -12.03 13.58
C LEU A 47 -6.17 -13.05 13.90
N HIS A 48 -5.50 -13.56 12.86
CA HIS A 48 -4.42 -14.53 12.99
C HIS A 48 -3.06 -13.84 12.87
N LEU A 49 -2.43 -13.61 14.02
CA LEU A 49 -1.18 -12.87 14.17
C LEU A 49 -0.44 -13.31 15.45
N PRO A 50 0.87 -12.95 15.62
CA PRO A 50 1.63 -13.33 16.81
C PRO A 50 1.02 -12.83 18.12
N GLN A 51 1.08 -13.64 19.15
CA GLN A 51 0.49 -13.38 20.48
C GLN A 51 0.85 -12.00 21.05
N ARG A 52 2.07 -11.51 20.82
CA ARG A 52 2.51 -10.18 21.28
C ARG A 52 1.67 -9.00 20.75
N TRP A 53 0.87 -9.22 19.71
CA TRP A 53 -0.03 -8.25 19.10
C TRP A 53 -1.51 -8.48 19.43
N HIS A 54 -1.84 -9.49 20.26
CA HIS A 54 -3.20 -9.71 20.71
C HIS A 54 -3.65 -8.52 21.55
N GLY A 55 -4.90 -8.11 21.40
CA GLY A 55 -5.47 -6.93 22.04
C GLY A 55 -5.29 -5.61 21.25
N LEU A 56 -4.34 -5.54 20.28
CA LEU A 56 -4.07 -4.32 19.51
C LEU A 56 -5.30 -3.80 18.73
N PHE A 57 -6.22 -4.68 18.38
CA PHE A 57 -7.41 -4.36 17.56
C PHE A 57 -8.70 -4.38 18.38
N GLY A 58 -8.60 -4.29 19.72
CA GLY A 58 -9.74 -4.29 20.64
C GLY A 58 -10.27 -5.68 20.99
N ASP A 59 -11.35 -5.72 21.74
CA ASP A 59 -11.98 -6.91 22.31
C ASP A 59 -13.15 -7.47 21.48
N GLN A 60 -13.58 -6.73 20.46
CA GLN A 60 -14.70 -7.13 19.60
C GLN A 60 -14.32 -8.18 18.54
N VAL A 61 -13.06 -8.54 18.44
CA VAL A 61 -12.52 -9.56 17.54
C VAL A 61 -11.84 -10.67 18.32
N GLY A 62 -11.87 -11.90 17.77
CA GLY A 62 -11.09 -13.01 18.31
C GLY A 62 -9.63 -12.95 17.86
N TYR A 63 -8.72 -13.51 18.64
CA TYR A 63 -7.30 -13.58 18.30
C TYR A 63 -6.85 -15.03 18.20
N LEU A 64 -6.07 -15.32 17.17
CA LEU A 64 -5.51 -16.64 16.88
C LEU A 64 -4.00 -16.52 16.77
N ASP A 65 -3.29 -17.27 17.61
CA ASP A 65 -1.83 -17.24 17.59
C ASP A 65 -1.23 -17.96 16.40
N THR A 66 -0.06 -17.45 15.94
CA THR A 66 0.68 -17.97 14.80
C THR A 66 1.79 -18.93 15.24
N HIS A 67 1.83 -20.13 14.64
CA HIS A 67 2.89 -21.11 14.84
C HIS A 67 3.58 -21.47 13.53
N THR A 68 4.86 -21.80 13.58
CA THR A 68 5.64 -22.15 12.38
C THR A 68 5.09 -23.37 11.66
N THR A 69 4.54 -24.34 12.39
CA THR A 69 3.93 -25.57 11.87
C THR A 69 2.73 -25.31 10.96
N GLN A 70 2.04 -24.16 11.12
CA GLN A 70 0.90 -23.77 10.27
C GLN A 70 1.28 -23.46 8.81
N ARG A 71 2.58 -23.51 8.46
CA ARG A 71 3.03 -23.51 7.06
C ARG A 71 2.69 -24.81 6.33
N TRP A 72 2.57 -25.90 7.09
CA TRP A 72 2.29 -27.23 6.56
C TRP A 72 0.91 -27.72 6.96
N LEU A 73 0.56 -27.55 8.24
CA LEU A 73 -0.71 -28.00 8.79
C LEU A 73 -1.25 -26.94 9.75
N HIS A 74 -2.49 -26.45 9.47
CA HIS A 74 -3.19 -25.52 10.33
C HIS A 74 -4.53 -26.13 10.74
N MET A 75 -4.55 -26.77 11.89
CA MET A 75 -5.75 -27.36 12.47
C MET A 75 -6.37 -26.40 13.48
N ARG A 76 -7.69 -26.28 13.46
CA ARG A 76 -8.50 -25.56 14.46
C ARG A 76 -9.80 -26.30 14.67
N THR A 77 -10.32 -26.24 15.89
CA THR A 77 -11.65 -26.75 16.22
C THR A 77 -12.76 -25.85 15.63
N THR A 78 -12.51 -24.53 15.56
CA THR A 78 -13.41 -23.58 14.92
C THR A 78 -13.39 -23.78 13.40
N ARG A 79 -14.56 -23.99 12.79
CA ARG A 79 -14.74 -23.98 11.34
C ARG A 79 -14.91 -22.55 10.85
N PHE A 80 -14.15 -22.18 9.84
CA PHE A 80 -14.22 -20.85 9.24
C PHE A 80 -15.04 -20.91 7.94
N ALA A 81 -16.11 -20.12 7.88
CA ALA A 81 -16.86 -19.95 6.64
C ALA A 81 -16.04 -19.20 5.59
N LEU A 82 -15.17 -18.29 6.03
CA LEU A 82 -14.25 -17.58 5.16
C LEU A 82 -12.93 -17.31 5.86
N TRP A 83 -11.83 -17.48 5.11
CA TRP A 83 -10.49 -17.08 5.52
C TRP A 83 -9.90 -16.16 4.46
N HIS A 84 -9.44 -14.97 4.88
CA HIS A 84 -8.76 -14.04 4.01
C HIS A 84 -7.29 -13.89 4.39
N THR A 85 -6.38 -14.27 3.51
CA THR A 85 -4.95 -14.04 3.65
C THR A 85 -4.60 -12.66 3.12
N LEU A 86 -4.21 -11.73 4.01
CA LEU A 86 -4.15 -10.29 3.70
C LEU A 86 -2.97 -9.87 2.81
N HIS A 87 -2.01 -10.76 2.55
CA HIS A 87 -0.91 -10.47 1.60
C HIS A 87 -0.20 -11.74 1.13
N GLN A 88 0.33 -11.72 -0.10
CA GLN A 88 0.98 -12.87 -0.76
C GLN A 88 2.28 -13.36 -0.09
N HIS A 89 2.88 -12.61 0.83
CA HIS A 89 4.07 -13.04 1.58
C HIS A 89 3.74 -13.80 2.86
N ASN A 90 2.48 -13.85 3.28
CA ASN A 90 2.06 -14.71 4.37
C ASN A 90 2.24 -16.18 3.98
N ARG A 91 3.08 -16.91 4.73
CA ARG A 91 3.41 -18.32 4.46
C ARG A 91 2.53 -19.30 5.24
N LEU A 92 1.69 -18.82 6.14
CA LEU A 92 0.80 -19.65 6.94
C LEU A 92 -0.43 -20.00 6.10
N ARG A 93 -0.88 -21.25 6.20
CA ARG A 93 -2.08 -21.72 5.51
C ARG A 93 -3.35 -21.25 6.23
N ALA A 94 -4.43 -21.19 5.49
CA ALA A 94 -5.75 -21.17 6.10
C ALA A 94 -5.97 -22.45 6.93
N PRO A 95 -6.81 -22.42 7.99
CA PRO A 95 -7.19 -23.62 8.73
C PRO A 95 -7.81 -24.68 7.81
N LEU A 96 -7.58 -25.96 8.13
CA LEU A 96 -8.31 -27.05 7.51
C LEU A 96 -9.82 -26.85 7.76
N PHE A 97 -10.64 -27.27 6.81
CA PHE A 97 -12.10 -27.12 6.84
C PHE A 97 -12.60 -25.66 6.74
N THR A 98 -11.73 -24.74 6.22
CA THR A 98 -12.18 -23.43 5.75
C THR A 98 -13.03 -23.60 4.49
N GLU A 99 -14.22 -23.00 4.46
CA GLU A 99 -15.17 -23.18 3.34
C GLU A 99 -14.80 -22.30 2.14
N ARG A 100 -14.35 -21.07 2.40
CA ARG A 100 -13.92 -20.10 1.37
C ARG A 100 -12.58 -19.47 1.74
N HIS A 101 -11.66 -19.45 0.78
CA HIS A 101 -10.36 -18.82 0.96
C HIS A 101 -10.13 -17.73 -0.08
N ILE A 102 -9.84 -16.53 0.41
CA ILE A 102 -9.49 -15.35 -0.40
C ILE A 102 -8.03 -14.98 -0.11
N GLU A 103 -7.30 -14.55 -1.13
CA GLU A 103 -5.93 -14.08 -0.99
C GLU A 103 -5.73 -12.69 -1.60
N THR A 104 -5.15 -11.75 -0.85
CA THR A 104 -4.71 -10.45 -1.39
C THR A 104 -3.33 -10.57 -2.01
N VAL A 105 -3.21 -10.04 -3.22
CA VAL A 105 -1.96 -9.82 -3.95
C VAL A 105 -1.72 -8.32 -4.04
N ALA A 106 -0.69 -7.85 -3.35
CA ALA A 106 -0.38 -6.41 -3.28
C ALA A 106 0.43 -5.91 -4.47
N ASP A 107 1.29 -6.74 -5.03
CA ASP A 107 2.10 -6.41 -6.21
C ASP A 107 2.71 -7.65 -6.84
N LEU A 108 3.21 -7.48 -8.07
CA LEU A 108 4.09 -8.40 -8.75
C LEU A 108 5.46 -7.76 -9.03
N ASN A 109 5.95 -6.90 -8.16
CA ASN A 109 7.21 -6.14 -8.32
C ASN A 109 8.45 -7.04 -8.51
N PHE A 110 8.35 -8.33 -8.21
CA PHE A 110 9.40 -9.28 -8.53
C PHE A 110 9.65 -9.41 -10.04
N LEU A 111 8.65 -9.08 -10.89
CA LEU A 111 8.79 -9.08 -12.35
C LEU A 111 9.85 -8.07 -12.83
N HIS A 112 9.97 -6.93 -12.12
CA HIS A 112 10.87 -5.84 -12.46
C HIS A 112 12.21 -5.87 -11.71
N SER A 113 12.34 -6.72 -10.69
CA SER A 113 13.46 -6.66 -9.74
C SER A 113 14.26 -7.95 -9.59
N LYS A 114 13.88 -9.02 -10.27
CA LYS A 114 14.50 -10.35 -10.08
C LYS A 114 15.05 -10.90 -11.41
N THR A 115 15.94 -11.87 -11.31
CA THR A 115 16.42 -12.63 -12.47
C THR A 115 15.32 -13.52 -13.05
N PRO A 116 15.37 -13.89 -14.35
CA PRO A 116 14.34 -14.72 -15.00
C PRO A 116 13.99 -16.00 -14.23
N ALA A 117 15.00 -16.73 -13.74
CA ALA A 117 14.79 -17.94 -12.96
C ALA A 117 14.05 -17.69 -11.62
N LYS A 118 14.32 -16.56 -10.96
CA LYS A 118 13.60 -16.14 -9.75
C LYS A 118 12.19 -15.69 -10.07
N ILE A 119 11.98 -14.95 -11.16
CA ILE A 119 10.66 -14.55 -11.64
C ILE A 119 9.78 -15.78 -11.82
N GLU A 120 10.25 -16.77 -12.58
CA GLU A 120 9.50 -18.00 -12.84
C GLU A 120 9.18 -18.77 -11.55
N ARG A 121 10.13 -18.84 -10.61
CA ARG A 121 9.89 -19.46 -9.30
C ARG A 121 8.81 -18.76 -8.50
N TYR A 122 8.81 -17.41 -8.48
CA TYR A 122 7.78 -16.62 -7.78
C TYR A 122 6.42 -16.72 -8.46
N ARG A 123 6.39 -16.68 -9.81
CA ARG A 123 5.19 -16.87 -10.63
C ARG A 123 4.51 -18.21 -10.29
N ARG A 124 5.23 -19.34 -10.39
CA ARG A 124 4.69 -20.66 -10.07
C ARG A 124 4.22 -20.79 -8.63
N LYS A 125 4.93 -20.16 -7.70
CA LYS A 125 4.52 -20.17 -6.30
C LYS A 125 3.17 -19.45 -6.12
N LEU A 126 3.01 -18.29 -6.74
CA LEU A 126 1.79 -17.49 -6.62
C LEU A 126 0.62 -18.15 -7.35
N GLN A 127 0.85 -18.71 -8.54
CA GLN A 127 -0.13 -19.52 -9.28
C GLN A 127 -0.65 -20.70 -8.43
N ARG A 128 0.25 -21.46 -7.77
CA ARG A 128 -0.16 -22.56 -6.88
C ARG A 128 -0.98 -22.06 -5.68
N ARG A 129 -0.69 -20.90 -5.17
CA ARG A 129 -1.46 -20.31 -4.05
C ARG A 129 -2.86 -19.95 -4.52
N LEU A 130 -2.97 -19.22 -5.61
CA LEU A 130 -4.27 -18.81 -6.17
C LEU A 130 -5.11 -20.00 -6.61
N ALA A 131 -4.49 -21.06 -7.10
CA ALA A 131 -5.21 -22.31 -7.45
C ALA A 131 -5.88 -23.01 -6.26
N ASN A 132 -5.48 -22.67 -5.02
CA ASN A 132 -6.09 -23.17 -3.77
C ASN A 132 -6.97 -22.14 -3.07
N CYS A 133 -7.37 -21.08 -3.77
CA CYS A 133 -8.26 -20.05 -3.27
C CYS A 133 -9.58 -20.08 -4.04
N ASP A 134 -10.61 -19.47 -3.47
CA ASP A 134 -11.91 -19.24 -4.13
C ASP A 134 -11.97 -17.83 -4.77
N GLY A 135 -11.03 -16.96 -4.45
CA GLY A 135 -10.92 -15.62 -5.02
C GLY A 135 -9.61 -14.94 -4.67
N ALA A 136 -9.27 -13.95 -5.47
CA ALA A 136 -8.12 -13.08 -5.22
C ALA A 136 -8.56 -11.61 -5.11
N VAL A 137 -7.84 -10.84 -4.30
CA VAL A 137 -7.98 -9.37 -4.22
C VAL A 137 -6.69 -8.74 -4.75
N ALA A 138 -6.81 -7.85 -5.72
CA ALA A 138 -5.76 -6.95 -6.17
C ALA A 138 -5.97 -5.57 -5.54
N ILE A 139 -4.89 -4.91 -5.12
CA ILE A 139 -4.98 -3.60 -4.46
C ILE A 139 -5.13 -2.42 -5.44
N SER A 140 -5.01 -2.69 -6.76
CA SER A 140 -5.21 -1.73 -7.85
C SER A 140 -5.66 -2.45 -9.12
N HIS A 141 -6.23 -1.73 -10.07
CA HIS A 141 -6.55 -2.27 -11.40
C HIS A 141 -5.28 -2.68 -12.16
N TYR A 142 -4.19 -1.94 -11.96
CA TYR A 142 -2.89 -2.30 -12.52
C TYR A 142 -2.46 -3.70 -12.02
N VAL A 143 -2.48 -3.94 -10.70
CA VAL A 143 -2.13 -5.24 -10.13
C VAL A 143 -3.10 -6.34 -10.58
N ALA A 144 -4.39 -6.04 -10.72
CA ALA A 144 -5.36 -6.99 -11.26
C ALA A 144 -5.01 -7.40 -12.70
N GLY A 145 -4.63 -6.43 -13.54
CA GLY A 145 -4.14 -6.68 -14.90
C GLY A 145 -2.88 -7.55 -14.91
N ASP A 146 -1.91 -7.27 -14.03
CA ASP A 146 -0.69 -8.09 -13.89
C ASP A 146 -1.03 -9.53 -13.46
N ILE A 147 -1.94 -9.70 -12.49
CA ILE A 147 -2.38 -11.02 -12.06
C ILE A 147 -2.98 -11.80 -13.24
N GLN A 148 -3.84 -11.18 -14.04
CA GLN A 148 -4.45 -11.83 -15.21
C GLN A 148 -3.40 -12.22 -16.26
N ARG A 149 -2.49 -11.31 -16.62
CA ARG A 149 -1.48 -11.54 -17.64
C ARG A 149 -0.44 -12.58 -17.21
N GLU A 150 0.07 -12.46 -15.97
CA GLU A 150 1.24 -13.20 -15.52
C GLU A 150 0.91 -14.51 -14.80
N LEU A 151 -0.26 -14.59 -14.18
CA LEU A 151 -0.63 -15.73 -13.35
C LEU A 151 -1.80 -16.53 -13.96
N ALA A 152 -2.61 -15.93 -14.84
CA ALA A 152 -3.79 -16.53 -15.44
C ALA A 152 -4.64 -17.36 -14.44
N PRO A 153 -5.09 -16.75 -13.32
CA PRO A 153 -5.79 -17.48 -12.27
C PRO A 153 -7.13 -18.00 -12.76
N ARG A 154 -7.55 -19.17 -12.25
CA ARG A 154 -8.88 -19.73 -12.52
C ARG A 154 -9.97 -19.15 -11.61
N VAL A 155 -9.57 -18.39 -10.60
CA VAL A 155 -10.48 -17.78 -9.62
C VAL A 155 -10.76 -16.32 -9.98
N PRO A 156 -11.91 -15.76 -9.56
CA PRO A 156 -12.21 -14.35 -9.79
C PRO A 156 -11.20 -13.45 -9.06
N VAL A 157 -10.76 -12.38 -9.76
CA VAL A 157 -9.91 -11.34 -9.20
C VAL A 157 -10.74 -10.08 -9.01
N SER A 158 -10.88 -9.64 -7.77
CA SER A 158 -11.57 -8.40 -7.41
C SER A 158 -10.55 -7.29 -7.14
N THR A 159 -10.74 -6.12 -7.72
CA THR A 159 -9.94 -4.94 -7.34
C THR A 159 -10.56 -4.25 -6.14
N ILE A 160 -9.79 -4.06 -5.08
CA ILE A 160 -10.16 -3.25 -3.91
C ILE A 160 -9.01 -2.33 -3.59
N HIS A 161 -9.19 -1.04 -3.81
CA HIS A 161 -8.19 -0.04 -3.45
C HIS A 161 -7.95 -0.05 -1.95
N ILE A 162 -6.69 0.01 -1.54
CA ILE A 162 -6.32 0.19 -0.14
C ILE A 162 -6.54 1.63 0.28
N GLY A 163 -6.69 1.87 1.58
CA GLY A 163 -6.72 3.20 2.15
C GLY A 163 -5.32 3.79 2.30
N ALA A 164 -5.23 5.11 2.37
CA ALA A 164 -4.04 5.82 2.81
C ALA A 164 -4.27 6.42 4.20
N THR A 165 -3.18 6.62 4.95
CA THR A 165 -3.26 7.25 6.26
C THR A 165 -3.37 8.76 6.08
N ASP A 166 -4.43 9.35 6.62
CA ASP A 166 -4.57 10.81 6.68
C ASP A 166 -3.79 11.34 7.90
N LEU A 167 -2.67 12.00 7.63
CA LEU A 167 -1.82 12.62 8.63
C LEU A 167 -2.14 14.10 8.88
N THR A 168 -3.21 14.66 8.29
CA THR A 168 -3.52 16.09 8.42
C THR A 168 -3.81 16.53 9.85
N MET A 169 -4.35 15.62 10.66
CA MET A 169 -4.64 15.84 12.08
C MET A 169 -3.53 15.31 13.03
N ALA A 170 -2.48 14.72 12.49
CA ALA A 170 -1.34 14.29 13.29
C ALA A 170 -0.58 15.49 13.87
N PRO A 171 0.08 15.35 15.04
CA PRO A 171 1.05 16.34 15.52
C PRO A 171 2.06 16.66 14.41
N GLN A 172 2.58 17.88 14.43
CA GLN A 172 3.56 18.33 13.45
C GLN A 172 4.84 18.74 14.16
N GLU A 173 5.92 18.02 13.87
CA GLU A 173 7.25 18.29 14.42
C GLU A 173 8.22 18.64 13.30
N PRO A 174 8.88 19.81 13.35
CA PRO A 174 9.88 20.21 12.37
C PRO A 174 11.01 19.18 12.26
N VAL A 175 11.46 18.97 11.03
CA VAL A 175 12.60 18.09 10.78
C VAL A 175 13.90 18.88 10.83
N ALA A 176 14.81 18.48 11.72
CA ALA A 176 16.10 19.15 11.89
C ALA A 176 16.86 19.24 10.55
N GLY A 177 17.37 20.44 10.23
CA GLY A 177 18.12 20.72 9.00
C GLY A 177 17.27 20.96 7.74
N VAL A 178 15.93 20.84 7.80
CA VAL A 178 15.06 21.20 6.66
C VAL A 178 14.80 22.71 6.62
N GLY A 179 14.51 23.37 7.76
CA GLY A 179 14.24 24.81 7.82
C GLY A 179 13.03 25.26 7.00
N ASP A 180 12.81 26.59 6.92
CA ASP A 180 11.59 27.17 6.32
C ASP A 180 11.69 27.45 4.81
N THR A 181 12.86 27.21 4.19
CA THR A 181 13.02 27.39 2.74
C THR A 181 12.16 26.39 1.97
N PRO A 182 11.37 26.84 0.96
CA PRO A 182 10.51 25.95 0.17
C PRO A 182 11.30 24.79 -0.44
N PHE A 183 10.77 23.58 -0.32
CA PHE A 183 11.41 22.35 -0.80
C PHE A 183 10.44 21.44 -1.55
N LEU A 184 10.95 20.67 -2.49
CA LEU A 184 10.27 19.51 -3.05
C LEU A 184 10.49 18.31 -2.14
N LEU A 185 9.46 17.48 -1.97
CA LEU A 185 9.48 16.34 -1.07
C LEU A 185 9.38 15.02 -1.85
N HIS A 186 10.21 14.05 -1.46
CA HIS A 186 10.03 12.65 -1.82
C HIS A 186 10.06 11.80 -0.56
N ILE A 187 9.05 10.95 -0.36
CA ILE A 187 9.03 9.98 0.75
C ILE A 187 8.92 8.57 0.19
N SER A 188 9.92 7.74 0.45
CA SER A 188 9.87 6.30 0.14
C SER A 188 10.96 5.54 0.88
N ARG A 189 10.83 4.22 0.93
CA ARG A 189 12.01 3.38 1.20
C ARG A 189 12.98 3.53 0.04
N MET A 190 14.21 3.97 0.30
CA MET A 190 15.23 4.13 -0.73
C MET A 190 15.45 2.81 -1.48
N ALA A 191 15.13 2.77 -2.77
CA ALA A 191 15.28 1.59 -3.62
C ALA A 191 15.41 2.00 -5.10
N PRO A 192 16.07 1.18 -5.94
CA PRO A 192 16.19 1.49 -7.40
C PRO A 192 14.84 1.72 -8.07
N SER A 193 13.79 0.98 -7.69
CA SER A 193 12.44 1.15 -8.23
C SER A 193 11.80 2.51 -7.92
N LYS A 194 12.33 3.28 -6.97
CA LYS A 194 11.84 4.62 -6.64
C LYS A 194 12.47 5.72 -7.50
N ASN A 195 13.39 5.33 -8.37
CA ASN A 195 14.03 6.22 -9.34
C ASN A 195 14.67 7.48 -8.71
N ILE A 196 15.35 7.27 -7.58
CA ILE A 196 16.02 8.37 -6.86
C ILE A 196 17.05 9.07 -7.75
N VAL A 197 17.66 8.37 -8.69
CA VAL A 197 18.63 8.94 -9.62
C VAL A 197 18.00 10.09 -10.42
N ALA A 198 16.79 9.92 -10.96
CA ALA A 198 16.07 10.99 -11.65
C ALA A 198 15.78 12.21 -10.75
N LEU A 199 15.55 11.99 -9.44
CA LEU A 199 15.43 13.10 -8.49
C LEU A 199 16.76 13.84 -8.28
N LEU A 200 17.90 13.13 -8.34
CA LEU A 200 19.23 13.76 -8.28
C LEU A 200 19.54 14.49 -9.59
N ASP A 201 19.09 13.99 -10.75
CA ASP A 201 19.19 14.67 -12.04
C ASP A 201 18.34 15.97 -12.04
N LEU A 202 17.12 15.91 -11.47
CA LEU A 202 16.29 17.09 -11.23
C LEU A 202 16.99 18.11 -10.32
N ALA A 203 17.59 17.67 -9.22
CA ALA A 203 18.29 18.54 -8.29
C ALA A 203 19.52 19.22 -8.92
N ALA A 204 20.24 18.49 -9.78
CA ALA A 204 21.36 19.04 -10.57
C ALA A 204 20.88 20.09 -11.59
N ALA A 205 19.73 19.85 -12.25
CA ALA A 205 19.14 20.78 -13.22
C ALA A 205 18.43 21.98 -12.55
N TRP A 206 18.27 21.94 -11.23
CA TRP A 206 17.59 23.01 -10.47
C TRP A 206 18.27 23.31 -9.14
N PRO A 207 19.50 23.86 -9.15
CA PRO A 207 20.31 24.07 -7.94
C PRO A 207 19.64 24.96 -6.87
N GLU A 208 18.77 25.91 -7.28
CA GLU A 208 18.08 26.83 -6.37
C GLU A 208 16.91 26.16 -5.63
N GLN A 209 16.41 25.03 -6.14
CA GLN A 209 15.32 24.31 -5.52
C GLN A 209 15.82 23.22 -4.59
N ARG A 210 15.48 23.32 -3.31
CA ARG A 210 15.80 22.28 -2.34
C ARG A 210 14.98 21.02 -2.59
N LEU A 211 15.60 19.87 -2.43
CA LEU A 211 14.99 18.54 -2.49
C LEU A 211 15.21 17.79 -1.16
N VAL A 212 14.11 17.40 -0.53
CA VAL A 212 14.12 16.59 0.69
C VAL A 212 13.75 15.15 0.31
N LEU A 213 14.70 14.23 0.53
CA LEU A 213 14.49 12.79 0.40
C LEU A 213 14.25 12.22 1.80
N ALA A 214 13.09 11.65 2.04
CA ALA A 214 12.74 11.08 3.33
C ALA A 214 12.27 9.62 3.21
N GLY A 215 12.32 8.86 4.30
CA GLY A 215 11.76 7.52 4.38
C GLY A 215 12.58 6.51 5.17
N ALA A 216 12.26 5.22 5.01
CA ALA A 216 12.94 4.17 5.74
C ALA A 216 14.32 3.86 5.17
N ARG A 217 15.28 3.60 6.05
CA ARG A 217 16.61 3.14 5.67
C ARG A 217 16.55 1.82 4.89
N SER A 218 17.43 1.67 3.91
CA SER A 218 17.60 0.46 3.12
C SER A 218 19.07 0.24 2.76
N LEU A 219 19.39 -0.90 2.17
CA LEU A 219 20.74 -1.17 1.64
C LEU A 219 21.14 -0.21 0.50
N TYR A 220 20.18 0.46 -0.14
CA TYR A 220 20.43 1.42 -1.22
C TYR A 220 20.68 2.84 -0.72
N THR A 221 20.44 3.10 0.58
CA THR A 221 20.57 4.45 1.17
C THR A 221 21.98 5.00 1.07
N ASP A 222 22.99 4.19 1.36
CA ASP A 222 24.39 4.64 1.34
C ASP A 222 24.87 4.90 -0.10
N HIS A 223 24.37 4.14 -1.07
CA HIS A 223 24.60 4.42 -2.49
C HIS A 223 24.01 5.78 -2.89
N VAL A 224 22.78 6.10 -2.50
CA VAL A 224 22.15 7.41 -2.75
C VAL A 224 22.97 8.54 -2.14
N LYS A 225 23.40 8.42 -0.87
CA LYS A 225 24.26 9.41 -0.22
C LYS A 225 25.60 9.58 -0.93
N GLY A 226 26.21 8.50 -1.40
CA GLY A 226 27.42 8.53 -2.19
C GLY A 226 27.25 9.28 -3.51
N LEU A 227 26.12 9.08 -4.21
CA LEU A 227 25.79 9.82 -5.45
C LEU A 227 25.61 11.33 -5.18
N ILE A 228 24.93 11.70 -4.10
CA ILE A 228 24.74 13.12 -3.70
C ILE A 228 26.11 13.78 -3.48
N ALA A 229 26.99 13.15 -2.72
CA ALA A 229 28.33 13.66 -2.44
C ALA A 229 29.19 13.75 -3.71
N ALA A 230 29.21 12.69 -4.53
CA ALA A 230 30.00 12.63 -5.76
C ALA A 230 29.57 13.68 -6.79
N ARG A 231 28.28 14.07 -6.80
CA ARG A 231 27.73 15.09 -7.70
C ARG A 231 27.74 16.51 -7.11
N GLY A 232 28.18 16.69 -5.85
CA GLY A 232 28.21 17.98 -5.17
C GLY A 232 26.82 18.64 -5.00
N LEU A 233 25.76 17.84 -4.80
CA LEU A 233 24.39 18.34 -4.72
C LEU A 233 24.08 18.92 -3.33
N ALA A 234 24.46 20.16 -3.09
CA ALA A 234 24.24 20.86 -1.81
C ALA A 234 22.75 21.16 -1.54
N ASN A 235 21.89 21.13 -2.56
CA ASN A 235 20.46 21.35 -2.46
C ASN A 235 19.64 20.09 -2.10
N VAL A 236 20.30 18.94 -1.86
CA VAL A 236 19.62 17.67 -1.51
C VAL A 236 19.91 17.29 -0.06
N SER A 237 18.88 17.00 0.71
CA SER A 237 19.00 16.45 2.07
C SER A 237 18.30 15.10 2.21
N VAL A 238 18.83 14.22 3.09
CA VAL A 238 18.30 12.86 3.32
C VAL A 238 17.94 12.68 4.79
N HIS A 239 16.67 12.37 5.07
CA HIS A 239 16.11 12.18 6.40
C HIS A 239 15.49 10.79 6.52
N LEU A 240 15.95 10.00 7.48
CA LEU A 240 15.62 8.58 7.58
C LEU A 240 14.82 8.27 8.84
N ASP A 241 13.98 7.23 8.74
CA ASP A 241 13.26 6.64 9.86
C ASP A 241 12.41 7.64 10.65
N LEU A 242 11.82 8.61 9.95
CA LEU A 242 10.98 9.66 10.51
C LEU A 242 9.66 9.09 11.07
N GLU A 243 9.22 9.68 12.16
CA GLU A 243 7.93 9.43 12.78
C GLU A 243 6.81 10.17 12.01
N ASP A 244 5.55 9.79 12.26
CA ASP A 244 4.42 10.37 11.54
C ASP A 244 4.26 11.88 11.77
N ALA A 245 4.64 12.38 12.96
CA ALA A 245 4.66 13.83 13.24
C ALA A 245 5.62 14.61 12.31
N HIS A 246 6.81 14.06 12.07
CA HIS A 246 7.79 14.63 11.13
C HIS A 246 7.31 14.54 9.68
N LYS A 247 6.72 13.40 9.28
CA LYS A 247 6.14 13.25 7.93
C LYS A 247 4.99 14.23 7.69
N ALA A 248 4.08 14.39 8.67
CA ALA A 248 2.99 15.36 8.62
C ALA A 248 3.53 16.77 8.41
N TRP A 249 4.59 17.14 9.13
CA TRP A 249 5.25 18.43 8.96
C TRP A 249 5.84 18.58 7.56
N LEU A 250 6.57 17.57 7.04
CA LEU A 250 7.14 17.61 5.69
C LEU A 250 6.06 17.75 4.62
N TYR A 251 4.99 16.97 4.68
CA TYR A 251 3.87 17.09 3.74
C TYR A 251 3.22 18.47 3.80
N ARG A 252 3.03 19.02 4.99
CA ARG A 252 2.41 20.34 5.14
C ARG A 252 3.26 21.49 4.58
N HIS A 253 4.58 21.40 4.70
CA HIS A 253 5.48 22.51 4.37
C HIS A 253 6.17 22.35 3.01
N CYS A 254 6.07 21.18 2.35
CA CYS A 254 6.64 21.05 1.02
C CYS A 254 5.89 21.93 0.01
N ARG A 255 6.65 22.36 -1.01
CA ARG A 255 6.14 23.08 -2.18
C ARG A 255 5.37 22.14 -3.13
N GLY A 256 5.79 20.88 -3.21
CA GLY A 256 5.19 19.84 -4.01
C GLY A 256 5.81 18.48 -3.68
N PHE A 257 5.07 17.42 -3.93
CA PHE A 257 5.48 16.05 -3.70
C PHE A 257 5.88 15.37 -5.02
N VAL A 258 7.09 14.84 -5.10
CA VAL A 258 7.66 14.29 -6.34
C VAL A 258 7.91 12.79 -6.20
N PHE A 259 7.30 11.99 -7.08
CA PHE A 259 7.33 10.54 -6.96
C PHE A 259 7.49 9.84 -8.33
N PRO A 260 8.71 9.86 -8.93
CA PRO A 260 8.99 9.30 -10.26
C PRO A 260 9.23 7.78 -10.21
N SER A 261 8.51 7.05 -9.37
CA SER A 261 8.71 5.63 -9.16
C SER A 261 8.48 4.81 -10.43
N LEU A 262 9.32 3.80 -10.66
CA LEU A 262 9.26 2.92 -11.83
C LEU A 262 8.30 1.74 -11.63
N ALA A 263 8.03 1.35 -10.37
CA ALA A 263 7.18 0.21 -10.07
C ALA A 263 6.50 0.36 -8.71
N GLU A 264 5.16 0.40 -8.73
CA GLU A 264 4.30 0.45 -7.55
C GLU A 264 3.14 -0.53 -7.69
N GLY A 265 2.75 -1.13 -6.56
CA GLY A 265 1.49 -1.86 -6.48
C GLY A 265 0.30 -0.93 -6.25
N PHE A 266 0.54 0.23 -5.60
CA PHE A 266 -0.47 1.27 -5.35
C PHE A 266 0.14 2.68 -5.39
N GLY A 267 0.82 3.12 -4.33
CA GLY A 267 1.40 4.47 -4.23
C GLY A 267 0.79 5.25 -3.06
N LEU A 268 0.98 4.77 -1.83
CA LEU A 268 0.47 5.45 -0.62
C LEU A 268 1.04 6.85 -0.41
N PRO A 269 2.37 7.10 -0.54
CA PRO A 269 2.93 8.42 -0.26
C PRO A 269 2.38 9.56 -1.12
N PRO A 270 2.09 9.39 -2.42
CA PRO A 270 1.35 10.37 -3.20
C PRO A 270 -0.01 10.75 -2.60
N ILE A 271 -0.80 9.77 -2.15
CA ILE A 271 -2.13 10.03 -1.55
C ILE A 271 -1.96 10.77 -0.22
N GLU A 272 -0.96 10.40 0.59
CA GLU A 272 -0.64 11.12 1.83
C GLU A 272 -0.32 12.60 1.54
N GLY A 273 0.46 12.89 0.49
CA GLY A 273 0.71 14.27 0.05
C GLY A 273 -0.56 14.99 -0.42
N MET A 274 -1.43 14.29 -1.15
CA MET A 274 -2.72 14.82 -1.62
C MET A 274 -3.67 15.16 -0.46
N HIS A 275 -3.67 14.44 0.65
CA HIS A 275 -4.45 14.80 1.85
C HIS A 275 -4.14 16.22 2.34
N PHE A 276 -2.89 16.68 2.18
CA PHE A 276 -2.49 18.05 2.50
C PHE A 276 -2.76 19.06 1.38
N GLY A 277 -3.49 18.66 0.33
CA GLY A 277 -3.77 19.53 -0.83
C GLY A 277 -2.53 19.88 -1.66
N LYS A 278 -1.46 19.07 -1.59
CA LYS A 278 -0.21 19.36 -2.28
C LYS A 278 -0.24 18.96 -3.75
N SER A 279 0.39 19.78 -4.59
CA SER A 279 0.71 19.39 -5.96
C SER A 279 1.55 18.11 -5.95
N VAL A 280 1.13 17.10 -6.72
CA VAL A 280 1.78 15.78 -6.76
C VAL A 280 2.24 15.47 -8.17
N PHE A 281 3.52 15.10 -8.31
CA PHE A 281 4.21 14.85 -9.57
C PHE A 281 4.65 13.40 -9.65
N LEU A 282 4.08 12.63 -10.56
CA LEU A 282 4.20 11.17 -10.63
C LEU A 282 4.81 10.70 -11.96
N SER A 283 5.38 9.51 -11.97
CA SER A 283 5.57 8.80 -13.23
C SER A 283 4.22 8.34 -13.78
N ARG A 284 4.15 8.15 -15.11
CA ARG A 284 2.96 7.60 -15.78
C ARG A 284 2.98 6.06 -15.81
N LEU A 285 3.63 5.44 -14.81
CA LEU A 285 3.90 4.01 -14.77
C LEU A 285 3.08 3.30 -13.70
N THR A 286 2.77 2.04 -13.95
CA THR A 286 2.13 1.09 -13.03
C THR A 286 0.79 1.60 -12.48
N SER A 287 0.59 1.57 -11.16
CA SER A 287 -0.63 2.04 -10.50
C SER A 287 -0.72 3.56 -10.28
N LEU A 288 0.36 4.32 -10.54
CA LEU A 288 0.39 5.74 -10.23
C LEU A 288 -0.62 6.58 -11.00
N PRO A 289 -0.91 6.33 -12.30
CA PRO A 289 -2.00 7.03 -13.00
C PRO A 289 -3.39 6.75 -12.40
N GLU A 290 -3.62 5.56 -11.89
CA GLU A 290 -4.86 5.18 -11.20
C GLU A 290 -5.04 5.94 -9.88
N VAL A 291 -3.95 6.10 -9.14
CA VAL A 291 -3.94 6.81 -7.86
C VAL A 291 -4.01 8.32 -8.04
N GLY A 292 -3.22 8.87 -8.95
CA GLY A 292 -3.16 10.31 -9.18
C GLY A 292 -4.36 10.89 -9.92
N GLY A 293 -4.95 10.09 -10.82
CA GLY A 293 -6.09 10.52 -11.65
C GLY A 293 -5.80 11.82 -12.39
N THR A 294 -6.76 12.73 -12.39
CA THR A 294 -6.65 14.09 -12.93
C THR A 294 -6.12 15.10 -11.92
N MET A 295 -5.83 14.68 -10.70
CA MET A 295 -5.36 15.53 -9.61
C MET A 295 -3.84 15.58 -9.51
N ALA A 296 -3.12 14.69 -10.21
CA ALA A 296 -1.66 14.69 -10.27
C ALA A 296 -1.16 15.19 -11.63
N HIS A 297 0.10 15.65 -11.64
CA HIS A 297 0.87 15.95 -12.83
C HIS A 297 1.82 14.78 -13.15
N TYR A 298 2.09 14.50 -14.42
CA TYR A 298 2.81 13.31 -14.81
C TYR A 298 4.06 13.63 -15.62
N PHE A 299 5.14 12.91 -15.29
CA PHE A 299 6.36 12.95 -16.06
C PHE A 299 6.27 12.02 -17.28
N ASP A 300 6.52 12.56 -18.47
CA ASP A 300 6.70 11.79 -19.70
C ASP A 300 8.19 11.48 -19.94
N SER A 301 9.09 12.21 -19.26
CA SER A 301 10.54 12.00 -19.25
C SER A 301 11.09 12.18 -17.84
N PHE A 302 12.15 11.44 -17.54
CA PHE A 302 12.90 11.56 -16.28
C PHE A 302 14.17 12.42 -16.43
N ASP A 303 14.33 13.14 -17.53
CA ASP A 303 15.32 14.19 -17.66
C ASP A 303 15.07 15.31 -16.65
N GLY A 304 16.11 15.77 -15.96
CA GLY A 304 15.97 16.75 -14.87
C GLY A 304 15.31 18.06 -15.30
N SER A 305 15.64 18.58 -16.49
CA SER A 305 15.07 19.81 -17.02
C SER A 305 13.62 19.63 -17.45
N ALA A 306 13.29 18.48 -18.06
CA ALA A 306 11.92 18.14 -18.39
C ALA A 306 11.04 18.00 -17.14
N MET A 307 11.56 17.31 -16.09
CA MET A 307 10.86 17.20 -14.80
C MET A 307 10.65 18.57 -14.14
N ARG A 308 11.66 19.47 -14.18
CA ARG A 308 11.53 20.83 -13.68
C ARG A 308 10.38 21.56 -14.36
N SER A 309 10.32 21.52 -15.70
CA SER A 309 9.25 22.19 -16.47
C SER A 309 7.86 21.70 -16.07
N VAL A 310 7.67 20.39 -15.91
CA VAL A 310 6.39 19.80 -15.43
C VAL A 310 6.04 20.29 -14.02
N ILE A 311 7.03 20.36 -13.12
CA ILE A 311 6.81 20.79 -11.75
C ILE A 311 6.44 22.27 -11.69
N GLU A 312 7.17 23.15 -12.40
CA GLU A 312 6.87 24.59 -12.43
C GLU A 312 5.48 24.86 -13.01
N ALA A 313 5.13 24.22 -14.12
CA ALA A 313 3.80 24.34 -14.74
C ALA A 313 2.70 23.80 -13.82
N GLY A 314 2.88 22.64 -13.21
CA GLY A 314 1.90 22.02 -12.33
C GLY A 314 1.64 22.84 -11.07
N ILE A 315 2.69 23.37 -10.43
CA ILE A 315 2.53 24.28 -9.28
C ILE A 315 1.77 25.55 -9.67
N ALA A 316 2.01 26.08 -10.88
CA ALA A 316 1.28 27.24 -11.35
C ALA A 316 -0.22 26.95 -11.52
N VAL A 317 -0.58 25.81 -12.08
CA VAL A 317 -1.96 25.33 -12.22
C VAL A 317 -2.62 25.13 -10.86
N ASP A 318 -1.92 24.49 -9.91
CA ASP A 318 -2.48 24.11 -8.61
C ASP A 318 -2.59 25.31 -7.62
N ARG A 319 -2.11 26.51 -8.01
CA ARG A 319 -2.38 27.76 -7.28
C ARG A 319 -3.81 28.30 -7.50
N ALA A 320 -4.55 27.76 -8.46
CA ALA A 320 -5.93 28.17 -8.70
C ALA A 320 -6.79 27.92 -7.46
N PRO A 321 -7.73 28.85 -7.14
CA PRO A 321 -8.65 28.67 -6.01
C PRO A 321 -9.42 27.35 -6.09
N GLY A 322 -9.56 26.64 -4.96
CA GLY A 322 -10.27 25.37 -4.88
C GLY A 322 -9.46 24.15 -5.35
N ARG A 323 -8.27 24.34 -5.92
CA ARG A 323 -7.47 23.20 -6.44
C ARG A 323 -6.89 22.35 -5.33
N ALA A 324 -6.38 22.92 -4.26
CA ALA A 324 -5.88 22.21 -3.09
C ALA A 324 -6.98 21.37 -2.43
N GLU A 325 -8.17 21.93 -2.29
CA GLU A 325 -9.36 21.25 -1.76
C GLU A 325 -9.79 20.08 -2.67
N ALA A 326 -9.76 20.26 -3.99
CA ALA A 326 -10.07 19.20 -4.94
C ALA A 326 -9.05 18.05 -4.87
N ILE A 327 -7.76 18.35 -4.73
CA ILE A 327 -6.70 17.36 -4.53
C ILE A 327 -6.93 16.60 -3.21
N ALA A 328 -7.22 17.28 -2.11
CA ALA A 328 -7.49 16.65 -0.82
C ALA A 328 -8.77 15.79 -0.86
N ALA A 329 -9.82 16.25 -1.52
CA ALA A 329 -11.07 15.49 -1.71
C ALA A 329 -10.83 14.20 -2.54
N HIS A 330 -9.96 14.25 -3.54
CA HIS A 330 -9.55 13.06 -4.29
C HIS A 330 -8.86 12.04 -3.37
N ALA A 331 -7.92 12.49 -2.52
CA ALA A 331 -7.24 11.62 -1.55
C ALA A 331 -8.20 10.93 -0.58
N GLN A 332 -9.27 11.62 -0.14
CA GLN A 332 -10.30 11.07 0.76
C GLN A 332 -11.08 9.89 0.13
N SER A 333 -11.04 9.75 -1.21
CA SER A 333 -11.63 8.58 -1.87
C SER A 333 -10.89 7.28 -1.53
N PHE A 334 -9.63 7.35 -1.11
CA PHE A 334 -8.79 6.23 -0.69
C PHE A 334 -8.78 6.09 0.83
N SER A 335 -9.93 5.79 1.43
CA SER A 335 -10.02 5.63 2.88
C SER A 335 -10.06 4.16 3.29
N TRP A 336 -9.53 3.87 4.48
CA TRP A 336 -9.57 2.53 5.08
C TRP A 336 -11.00 2.06 5.35
N GLN A 337 -11.92 2.98 5.62
CA GLN A 337 -13.34 2.69 5.79
C GLN A 337 -13.96 2.16 4.49
N ARG A 338 -13.69 2.81 3.35
CA ARG A 338 -14.14 2.34 2.04
C ARG A 338 -13.52 1.00 1.67
N CYS A 339 -12.24 0.83 1.95
CA CYS A 339 -11.52 -0.43 1.76
C CYS A 339 -12.18 -1.56 2.57
N ALA A 340 -12.45 -1.34 3.85
CA ALA A 340 -13.14 -2.32 4.69
C ALA A 340 -14.55 -2.64 4.21
N GLN A 341 -15.34 -1.64 3.80
CA GLN A 341 -16.68 -1.84 3.24
C GLN A 341 -16.64 -2.69 1.96
N ALA A 342 -15.68 -2.44 1.07
CA ALA A 342 -15.51 -3.23 -0.16
C ALA A 342 -15.13 -4.69 0.16
N HIS A 343 -14.28 -4.93 1.17
CA HIS A 343 -13.97 -6.29 1.64
C HIS A 343 -15.19 -6.97 2.26
N ILE A 344 -15.98 -6.29 3.07
CA ILE A 344 -17.23 -6.82 3.64
C ILE A 344 -18.19 -7.21 2.53
N ALA A 345 -18.36 -6.38 1.50
CA ALA A 345 -19.18 -6.69 0.34
C ALA A 345 -18.65 -7.90 -0.43
N LEU A 346 -17.34 -8.04 -0.58
CA LEU A 346 -16.71 -9.22 -1.18
C LEU A 346 -16.97 -10.48 -0.36
N TYR A 347 -16.81 -10.42 0.97
CA TYR A 347 -17.06 -11.57 1.87
C TYR A 347 -18.51 -12.03 1.78
N ARG A 348 -19.46 -11.09 1.74
CA ARG A 348 -20.89 -11.42 1.55
C ARG A 348 -21.11 -12.20 0.24
N ARG A 349 -20.63 -11.67 -0.88
CA ARG A 349 -20.76 -12.37 -2.18
C ARG A 349 -20.13 -13.76 -2.16
N ALA A 350 -18.96 -13.90 -1.54
CA ALA A 350 -18.26 -15.19 -1.44
C ALA A 350 -19.04 -16.22 -0.59
N LEU A 351 -19.72 -15.76 0.46
CA LEU A 351 -20.54 -16.61 1.33
C LEU A 351 -21.91 -16.92 0.72
N ASP A 352 -22.54 -15.95 0.04
CA ASP A 352 -23.87 -16.13 -0.59
C ASP A 352 -23.77 -16.98 -1.87
N GLY A 353 -22.70 -16.84 -2.67
CA GLY A 353 -22.47 -17.63 -3.87
C GLY A 353 -22.28 -19.14 -3.62
N GLY A 354 -22.05 -19.53 -2.35
CA GLY A 354 -22.05 -20.93 -1.92
C GLY A 354 -23.44 -21.52 -1.61
N LYS A 355 -24.49 -20.69 -1.56
CA LYS A 355 -25.86 -21.11 -1.31
C LYS A 355 -26.68 -21.36 -2.57
N GLY A 356 -26.11 -21.17 -3.75
CA GLY A 356 -26.76 -21.33 -5.05
C GLY A 356 -26.28 -22.56 -5.81
N ASN A 357 -26.69 -23.74 -5.56
CA ASN A 357 -27.52 -24.69 -6.29
C ASN A 357 -27.36 -26.15 -5.81
N PRO A 358 -28.25 -26.71 -5.06
CA PRO A 358 -28.57 -28.11 -5.15
C PRO A 358 -29.82 -28.27 -6.04
N GLY A 359 -29.64 -28.46 -7.32
CA GLY A 359 -30.76 -28.87 -8.16
C GLY A 359 -30.88 -28.14 -9.49
N ASN A 360 -30.17 -28.66 -10.46
CA ASN A 360 -30.81 -28.96 -11.75
C ASN A 360 -30.02 -30.12 -12.39
N SER A 361 -30.62 -31.27 -12.22
CA SER A 361 -30.41 -32.47 -13.03
C SER A 361 -30.69 -32.22 -14.50
#